data_55aa4908b19afe0090354170a4f60e46
#
_entry.id   55aa4908b19afe0090354170a4f60e46
#
_cell.length_a   1.000
_cell.length_b   1.000
_cell.length_c   1.000
_cell.angle_alpha   90.00
_cell.angle_beta   90.00
_cell.angle_gamma   90.00
#
_symmetry.space_group_name_H-M   'P 1'
#
loop_
_entity.id
_entity.type
_entity.pdbx_description
1 polymer ?
#
loop_
_entity_poly.entity_id
_entity_poly.type
_entity_poly.pdbx_seq_one_letter_code
_entity_poly.pdbx_strand_id
1 'polypeptide(L)'
;MRIFYPGDTGYDDERSGFQTGLRHEPQVIFAVENARDVEQAVHHAETRGLDHTVHTTGHGLTTPATGVLISTRRMNNVEIDPTTRTARAEAGAVWQQVIEQASPHGLAPLSGDASDVGVVGYTLGGGFSVLAREFGFASDRVRKTEKVGDVVTALEFDLLEIDQVHAGELHFDAEHAEAVFEAFHSWDLPDHVTPTLTTLGDVVRLTFASTRPFDVDHLRVAPTLIDEFGRKPFAEAAGKPLPPHTYQGDNVLLDDLPLDVLHRVRQAASNAGVPVFLGLMPLGGALKTEATHLLKLISPLLGVEQQHEEVFDEVRSFVVGRSRNFRYAVG
;
A
#
# COMPACT_ATOMS: atom_id res chain seq x y z
N MET A 1 -1.35 7.28 -28.50
CA MET A 1 -2.22 6.20 -27.93
C MET A 1 -2.14 4.94 -28.75
N ARG A 2 -2.05 3.76 -28.14
CA ARG A 2 -2.22 2.44 -28.75
C ARG A 2 -3.54 1.82 -28.29
N ILE A 3 -4.16 1.02 -29.14
CA ILE A 3 -5.38 0.28 -28.80
C ILE A 3 -5.11 -1.21 -29.05
N PHE A 4 -5.52 -2.06 -28.11
CA PHE A 4 -5.34 -3.50 -28.20
C PHE A 4 -6.68 -4.22 -28.03
N TYR A 5 -6.89 -5.23 -28.84
CA TYR A 5 -8.01 -6.16 -28.75
C TYR A 5 -7.53 -7.56 -28.34
N PRO A 6 -8.40 -8.42 -27.79
CA PRO A 6 -8.05 -9.80 -27.49
C PRO A 6 -7.43 -10.49 -28.70
N GLY A 7 -6.22 -11.05 -28.50
CA GLY A 7 -5.43 -11.70 -29.55
C GLY A 7 -4.37 -10.80 -30.21
N ASP A 8 -4.36 -9.50 -29.96
CA ASP A 8 -3.30 -8.62 -30.45
C ASP A 8 -1.98 -8.85 -29.70
N THR A 9 -0.87 -8.69 -30.43
CA THR A 9 0.46 -8.70 -29.79
C THR A 9 0.57 -7.55 -28.77
N GLY A 10 0.88 -7.90 -27.52
CA GLY A 10 1.00 -6.95 -26.40
C GLY A 10 -0.29 -6.74 -25.61
N TYR A 11 -1.42 -7.32 -26.01
CA TYR A 11 -2.66 -7.26 -25.23
C TYR A 11 -2.48 -7.88 -23.83
N ASP A 12 -1.87 -9.06 -23.75
CA ASP A 12 -1.64 -9.75 -22.48
C ASP A 12 -0.67 -8.99 -21.57
N ASP A 13 0.36 -8.38 -22.14
CA ASP A 13 1.32 -7.55 -21.38
C ASP A 13 0.64 -6.29 -20.82
N GLU A 14 -0.20 -5.64 -21.65
CA GLU A 14 -0.84 -4.38 -21.27
C GLU A 14 -1.89 -4.56 -20.15
N ARG A 15 -2.61 -5.68 -20.12
CA ARG A 15 -3.61 -5.99 -19.09
C ARG A 15 -3.05 -6.59 -17.82
N SER A 16 -1.78 -7.00 -17.81
CA SER A 16 -1.12 -7.63 -16.66
C SER A 16 -0.63 -6.58 -15.67
N GLY A 17 -0.41 -6.95 -14.41
CA GLY A 17 0.07 -6.06 -13.37
C GLY A 17 0.74 -6.81 -12.24
N PHE A 18 0.93 -6.12 -11.12
CA PHE A 18 1.54 -6.67 -9.91
C PHE A 18 0.75 -7.86 -9.35
N GLN A 19 -0.57 -7.73 -9.22
CA GLN A 19 -1.46 -8.81 -8.83
C GLN A 19 -1.65 -9.76 -10.01
N THR A 20 -1.08 -10.96 -9.93
CA THR A 20 -1.13 -11.96 -11.00
C THR A 20 -2.24 -12.99 -10.84
N GLY A 21 -2.89 -13.05 -9.67
CA GLY A 21 -4.00 -13.97 -9.39
C GLY A 21 -5.34 -13.51 -9.95
N LEU A 22 -5.48 -12.22 -10.24
CA LEU A 22 -6.66 -11.65 -10.86
C LEU A 22 -6.29 -11.13 -12.24
N ARG A 23 -7.09 -11.49 -13.24
CA ARG A 23 -6.78 -11.17 -14.63
C ARG A 23 -7.88 -10.32 -15.26
N HIS A 24 -7.52 -9.15 -15.76
CA HIS A 24 -8.41 -8.35 -16.60
C HIS A 24 -8.73 -9.10 -17.91
N GLU A 25 -9.98 -9.06 -18.34
CA GLU A 25 -10.46 -9.61 -19.63
C GLU A 25 -11.24 -8.55 -20.40
N PRO A 26 -10.65 -7.38 -20.69
CA PRO A 26 -11.35 -6.29 -21.34
C PRO A 26 -11.63 -6.60 -22.81
N GLN A 27 -12.72 -6.05 -23.34
CA GLN A 27 -13.03 -6.12 -24.75
C GLN A 27 -12.05 -5.27 -25.57
N VAL A 28 -11.50 -4.21 -24.98
CA VAL A 28 -10.52 -3.33 -25.60
C VAL A 28 -9.67 -2.63 -24.54
N ILE A 29 -8.39 -2.43 -24.82
CA ILE A 29 -7.46 -1.67 -24.00
C ILE A 29 -7.07 -0.39 -24.74
N PHE A 30 -7.21 0.75 -24.07
CA PHE A 30 -6.67 2.03 -24.48
C PHE A 30 -5.39 2.31 -23.69
N ALA A 31 -4.24 2.18 -24.30
CA ALA A 31 -2.96 2.55 -23.73
C ALA A 31 -2.72 4.04 -23.96
N VAL A 32 -3.20 4.84 -23.01
CA VAL A 32 -3.26 6.30 -23.10
C VAL A 32 -1.91 6.96 -22.79
N GLU A 33 -1.64 8.09 -23.45
CA GLU A 33 -0.39 8.85 -23.31
C GLU A 33 -0.64 10.29 -22.80
N ASN A 34 -1.91 10.73 -22.79
CA ASN A 34 -2.32 12.07 -22.36
C ASN A 34 -3.83 12.13 -22.08
N ALA A 35 -4.29 13.26 -21.51
CA ALA A 35 -5.69 13.47 -21.13
C ALA A 35 -6.67 13.36 -22.33
N ARG A 36 -6.26 13.75 -23.56
CA ARG A 36 -7.10 13.62 -24.75
C ARG A 36 -7.33 12.15 -25.12
N ASP A 37 -6.34 11.30 -24.91
CA ASP A 37 -6.48 9.86 -25.13
C ASP A 37 -7.45 9.25 -24.11
N VAL A 38 -7.41 9.71 -22.84
CA VAL A 38 -8.36 9.32 -21.81
C VAL A 38 -9.79 9.71 -22.21
N GLU A 39 -9.99 10.95 -22.71
CA GLU A 39 -11.29 11.41 -23.20
C GLU A 39 -11.85 10.49 -24.30
N GLN A 40 -11.00 10.07 -25.24
CA GLN A 40 -11.39 9.13 -26.30
C GLN A 40 -11.77 7.76 -25.76
N ALA A 41 -11.04 7.25 -24.76
CA ALA A 41 -11.32 5.96 -24.13
C ALA A 41 -12.64 5.98 -23.35
N VAL A 42 -12.89 7.03 -22.55
CA VAL A 42 -14.14 7.23 -21.81
C VAL A 42 -15.31 7.36 -22.79
N HIS A 43 -15.19 8.20 -23.83
CA HIS A 43 -16.21 8.36 -24.86
C HIS A 43 -16.51 7.03 -25.60
N HIS A 44 -15.48 6.21 -25.87
CA HIS A 44 -15.67 4.90 -26.46
C HIS A 44 -16.49 3.96 -25.55
N ALA A 45 -16.24 3.98 -24.24
CA ALA A 45 -16.99 3.20 -23.25
C ALA A 45 -18.46 3.66 -23.22
N GLU A 46 -18.70 4.97 -23.04
CA GLU A 46 -20.03 5.57 -22.96
C GLU A 46 -20.90 5.27 -24.19
N THR A 47 -20.34 5.49 -25.40
CA THR A 47 -21.09 5.30 -26.66
C THR A 47 -21.45 3.84 -26.95
N ARG A 48 -20.80 2.89 -26.26
CA ARG A 48 -21.07 1.45 -26.38
C ARG A 48 -21.77 0.85 -25.19
N GLY A 49 -22.05 1.67 -24.16
CA GLY A 49 -22.64 1.18 -22.90
C GLY A 49 -21.73 0.17 -22.18
N LEU A 50 -20.42 0.37 -22.26
CA LEU A 50 -19.41 -0.44 -21.57
C LEU A 50 -18.92 0.25 -20.31
N ASP A 51 -18.67 -0.52 -19.27
CA ASP A 51 -17.93 -0.05 -18.11
C ASP A 51 -16.46 0.20 -18.48
N HIS A 52 -15.81 1.13 -17.80
CA HIS A 52 -14.37 1.32 -17.92
C HIS A 52 -13.66 1.16 -16.57
N THR A 53 -12.43 0.71 -16.64
CA THR A 53 -11.54 0.52 -15.47
C THR A 53 -10.18 1.15 -15.79
N VAL A 54 -9.64 1.91 -14.84
CA VAL A 54 -8.30 2.48 -14.95
C VAL A 54 -7.27 1.49 -14.39
N HIS A 55 -6.20 1.29 -15.13
CA HIS A 55 -5.12 0.39 -14.74
C HIS A 55 -3.76 1.05 -14.90
N THR A 56 -2.93 0.93 -13.87
CA THR A 56 -1.54 1.41 -13.85
C THR A 56 -0.61 0.25 -13.50
N THR A 57 -0.30 0.04 -12.24
CA THR A 57 0.63 -0.99 -11.76
C THR A 57 -0.05 -2.30 -11.36
N GLY A 58 -1.34 -2.25 -11.03
CA GLY A 58 -2.12 -3.42 -10.60
C GLY A 58 -1.93 -3.86 -9.15
N HIS A 59 -1.24 -3.07 -8.30
CA HIS A 59 -1.09 -3.37 -6.87
C HIS A 59 -2.43 -3.41 -6.12
N GLY A 60 -3.40 -2.58 -6.49
CA GLY A 60 -4.73 -2.50 -5.89
C GLY A 60 -5.81 -3.27 -6.65
N LEU A 61 -5.44 -4.19 -7.54
CA LEU A 61 -6.43 -4.93 -8.33
C LEU A 61 -7.26 -5.86 -7.44
N THR A 62 -8.56 -5.57 -7.33
CA THR A 62 -9.55 -6.37 -6.59
C THR A 62 -10.67 -6.86 -7.49
N THR A 63 -10.96 -6.14 -8.58
CA THR A 63 -12.03 -6.47 -9.52
C THR A 63 -11.50 -6.39 -10.95
N PRO A 64 -11.46 -7.51 -11.69
CA PRO A 64 -11.06 -7.52 -13.08
C PRO A 64 -11.96 -6.69 -13.99
N ALA A 65 -11.38 -5.99 -14.95
CA ALA A 65 -12.12 -5.29 -16.01
C ALA A 65 -12.61 -6.28 -17.06
N THR A 66 -13.85 -6.07 -17.54
CA THR A 66 -14.45 -6.83 -18.64
C THR A 66 -14.89 -5.94 -19.81
N GLY A 67 -15.01 -4.62 -19.59
CA GLY A 67 -15.38 -3.63 -20.62
C GLY A 67 -14.16 -2.99 -21.28
N VAL A 68 -13.95 -1.71 -21.02
CA VAL A 68 -12.79 -0.93 -21.48
C VAL A 68 -11.73 -0.88 -20.40
N LEU A 69 -10.49 -1.23 -20.72
CA LEU A 69 -9.34 -1.00 -19.82
C LEU A 69 -8.58 0.24 -20.28
N ILE A 70 -8.48 1.24 -19.42
CA ILE A 70 -7.70 2.46 -19.64
C ILE A 70 -6.35 2.28 -18.97
N SER A 71 -5.32 1.90 -19.73
CA SER A 71 -3.96 1.76 -19.22
C SER A 71 -3.25 3.10 -19.22
N THR A 72 -2.94 3.61 -18.03
CA THR A 72 -2.28 4.91 -17.86
C THR A 72 -0.75 4.81 -17.74
N ARG A 73 -0.16 3.65 -17.90
CA ARG A 73 1.29 3.39 -17.70
C ARG A 73 2.22 4.35 -18.45
N ARG A 74 1.76 4.91 -19.59
CA ARG A 74 2.55 5.85 -20.41
C ARG A 74 2.38 7.30 -20.00
N MET A 75 1.41 7.61 -19.15
CA MET A 75 1.23 8.93 -18.54
C MET A 75 2.03 8.96 -17.23
N ASN A 76 3.34 8.92 -17.32
CA ASN A 76 4.22 8.70 -16.16
C ASN A 76 5.18 9.88 -15.89
N ASN A 77 4.84 11.06 -16.38
CA ASN A 77 5.63 12.25 -16.11
C ASN A 77 5.49 12.66 -14.64
N VAL A 78 6.64 13.08 -14.06
CA VAL A 78 6.74 13.64 -12.71
C VAL A 78 7.47 14.97 -12.80
N GLU A 79 6.91 15.99 -12.18
CA GLU A 79 7.49 17.33 -12.10
C GLU A 79 7.63 17.72 -10.63
N ILE A 80 8.83 18.12 -10.21
CA ILE A 80 9.12 18.60 -8.86
C ILE A 80 9.37 20.11 -8.91
N ASP A 81 8.66 20.87 -8.08
CA ASP A 81 8.99 22.27 -7.79
C ASP A 81 9.59 22.38 -6.38
N PRO A 82 10.91 22.50 -6.26
CA PRO A 82 11.56 22.64 -4.96
C PRO A 82 11.22 23.93 -4.24
N THR A 83 10.82 24.98 -4.97
CA THR A 83 10.50 26.30 -4.39
C THR A 83 9.17 26.25 -3.65
N THR A 84 8.16 25.64 -4.26
CA THR A 84 6.85 25.45 -3.65
C THR A 84 6.73 24.14 -2.86
N ARG A 85 7.75 23.28 -2.96
CA ARG A 85 7.80 21.95 -2.36
C ARG A 85 6.60 21.11 -2.77
N THR A 86 6.37 21.04 -4.07
CA THR A 86 5.28 20.26 -4.65
C THR A 86 5.79 19.27 -5.68
N ALA A 87 5.02 18.21 -5.87
CA ALA A 87 5.16 17.30 -6.99
C ALA A 87 3.86 17.27 -7.79
N ARG A 88 3.97 17.24 -9.12
CA ARG A 88 2.89 16.85 -10.01
C ARG A 88 3.24 15.50 -10.62
N ALA A 89 2.39 14.50 -10.41
CA ALA A 89 2.57 13.15 -10.94
C ALA A 89 1.38 12.75 -11.79
N GLU A 90 1.64 12.31 -13.02
CA GLU A 90 0.62 11.76 -13.90
C GLU A 90 0.16 10.37 -13.46
N ALA A 91 -0.98 9.92 -13.98
CA ALA A 91 -1.69 8.74 -13.52
C ALA A 91 -0.91 7.40 -13.62
N GLY A 92 0.12 7.35 -14.46
CA GLY A 92 1.01 6.20 -14.63
C GLY A 92 2.30 6.27 -13.83
N ALA A 93 2.56 7.38 -13.11
CA ALA A 93 3.77 7.55 -12.31
C ALA A 93 3.77 6.61 -11.10
N VAL A 94 4.96 6.14 -10.69
CA VAL A 94 5.20 5.36 -9.48
C VAL A 94 6.00 6.15 -8.46
N TRP A 95 5.93 5.76 -7.19
CA TRP A 95 6.60 6.47 -6.09
C TRP A 95 8.10 6.55 -6.27
N GLN A 96 8.74 5.54 -6.85
CA GLN A 96 10.17 5.56 -7.14
C GLN A 96 10.59 6.80 -7.93
N GLN A 97 9.83 7.16 -8.97
CA GLN A 97 10.12 8.32 -9.81
C GLN A 97 10.04 9.64 -9.02
N VAL A 98 9.04 9.76 -8.12
CA VAL A 98 8.89 10.94 -7.26
C VAL A 98 10.05 11.02 -6.25
N ILE A 99 10.38 9.90 -5.60
CA ILE A 99 11.46 9.82 -4.60
C ILE A 99 12.80 10.20 -5.24
N GLU A 100 13.13 9.60 -6.39
CA GLU A 100 14.39 9.84 -7.11
C GLU A 100 14.55 11.32 -7.52
N GLN A 101 13.46 11.97 -7.94
CA GLN A 101 13.49 13.38 -8.35
C GLN A 101 13.41 14.35 -7.17
N ALA A 102 12.76 13.99 -6.07
CA ALA A 102 12.63 14.87 -4.89
C ALA A 102 13.85 14.82 -3.97
N SER A 103 14.49 13.65 -3.81
CA SER A 103 15.61 13.44 -2.88
C SER A 103 16.80 14.39 -3.11
N PRO A 104 17.23 14.74 -4.35
CA PRO A 104 18.30 15.71 -4.56
C PRO A 104 18.02 17.12 -4.00
N HIS A 105 16.74 17.39 -3.70
CA HIS A 105 16.29 18.66 -3.12
C HIS A 105 16.04 18.59 -1.61
N GLY A 106 16.36 17.46 -0.96
CA GLY A 106 16.06 17.22 0.45
C GLY A 106 14.56 17.10 0.72
N LEU A 107 13.79 16.67 -0.29
CA LEU A 107 12.34 16.54 -0.23
C LEU A 107 11.91 15.07 -0.31
N ALA A 108 10.81 14.75 0.36
CA ALA A 108 10.23 13.41 0.37
C ALA A 108 8.70 13.43 0.21
N PRO A 109 8.11 12.47 -0.54
CA PRO A 109 6.67 12.26 -0.55
C PRO A 109 6.20 11.40 0.64
N LEU A 110 4.89 11.32 0.86
CA LEU A 110 4.29 10.34 1.76
C LEU A 110 4.00 9.02 1.02
N SER A 111 5.05 8.32 0.64
CA SER A 111 4.96 7.00 0.00
C SER A 111 4.83 5.86 1.00
N GLY A 112 4.36 4.70 0.54
CA GLY A 112 4.39 3.43 1.29
C GLY A 112 5.77 2.77 1.26
N ASP A 113 5.80 1.51 1.64
CA ASP A 113 6.98 0.65 1.73
C ASP A 113 7.31 -0.12 0.44
N ALA A 114 6.60 0.14 -0.65
CA ALA A 114 6.87 -0.40 -1.99
C ALA A 114 6.94 0.74 -3.02
N SER A 115 8.13 0.97 -3.57
CA SER A 115 8.40 2.14 -4.42
C SER A 115 7.82 2.03 -5.84
N ASP A 116 7.43 0.85 -6.29
CA ASP A 116 6.80 0.56 -7.58
C ASP A 116 5.27 0.70 -7.58
N VAL A 117 4.68 1.08 -6.46
CA VAL A 117 3.24 1.39 -6.35
C VAL A 117 2.92 2.69 -7.09
N GLY A 118 1.81 2.69 -7.83
CA GLY A 118 1.33 3.88 -8.56
C GLY A 118 0.89 5.00 -7.63
N VAL A 119 1.39 6.22 -7.88
CA VAL A 119 1.15 7.41 -7.05
C VAL A 119 -0.34 7.71 -6.92
N VAL A 120 -1.05 7.77 -8.06
CA VAL A 120 -2.46 8.20 -8.08
C VAL A 120 -3.34 7.17 -7.37
N GLY A 121 -3.25 5.89 -7.72
CA GLY A 121 -4.08 4.85 -7.11
C GLY A 121 -3.85 4.72 -5.60
N TYR A 122 -2.59 4.80 -5.16
CA TYR A 122 -2.23 4.79 -3.75
C TYR A 122 -2.82 5.99 -2.99
N THR A 123 -2.67 7.19 -3.52
CA THR A 123 -3.13 8.43 -2.89
C THR A 123 -4.66 8.52 -2.85
N LEU A 124 -5.34 8.13 -3.94
CA LEU A 124 -6.80 8.05 -3.97
C LEU A 124 -7.36 7.01 -2.97
N GLY A 125 -6.59 5.97 -2.67
CA GLY A 125 -6.88 5.02 -1.61
C GLY A 125 -6.54 5.51 -0.19
N GLY A 126 -6.25 6.79 0.02
CA GLY A 126 -5.79 7.36 1.29
C GLY A 126 -4.27 7.42 1.39
N GLY A 127 -3.57 6.33 1.15
CA GLY A 127 -2.11 6.24 1.17
C GLY A 127 -1.50 6.25 2.57
N PHE A 128 -1.36 5.07 3.18
CA PHE A 128 -0.70 4.89 4.47
C PHE A 128 0.83 4.87 4.29
N SER A 129 1.45 6.02 4.58
CA SER A 129 2.89 6.21 4.42
C SER A 129 3.71 5.51 5.53
N VAL A 130 4.98 5.26 5.26
CA VAL A 130 5.95 4.85 6.31
C VAL A 130 6.13 5.93 7.40
N LEU A 131 5.64 7.16 7.18
CA LEU A 131 5.61 8.27 8.13
C LEU A 131 4.17 8.70 8.49
N ALA A 132 3.18 7.83 8.31
CA ALA A 132 1.77 8.19 8.41
C ALA A 132 1.37 8.72 9.80
N ARG A 133 1.91 8.17 10.89
CA ARG A 133 1.60 8.66 12.23
C ARG A 133 2.17 10.05 12.53
N GLU A 134 3.21 10.47 11.80
CA GLU A 134 3.80 11.81 11.95
C GLU A 134 3.14 12.85 11.05
N PHE A 135 2.69 12.46 9.85
CA PHE A 135 2.25 13.41 8.82
C PHE A 135 0.84 13.18 8.26
N GLY A 136 0.14 12.12 8.66
CA GLY A 136 -1.19 11.77 8.13
C GLY A 136 -1.12 10.93 6.86
N PHE A 137 -2.25 10.85 6.16
CA PHE A 137 -2.36 10.12 4.90
C PHE A 137 -1.75 10.91 3.72
N ALA A 138 -1.31 10.22 2.68
CA ALA A 138 -0.84 10.88 1.46
C ALA A 138 -1.94 11.73 0.80
N SER A 139 -3.20 11.30 0.89
CA SER A 139 -4.37 12.05 0.40
C SER A 139 -4.55 13.40 1.08
N ASP A 140 -4.12 13.56 2.34
CA ASP A 140 -4.20 14.83 3.08
C ASP A 140 -3.27 15.91 2.49
N ARG A 141 -2.35 15.52 1.61
CA ARG A 141 -1.35 16.39 0.99
C ARG A 141 -1.69 16.78 -0.46
N VAL A 142 -2.81 16.29 -0.99
CA VAL A 142 -3.22 16.62 -2.35
C VAL A 142 -3.70 18.07 -2.42
N ARG A 143 -3.09 18.84 -3.32
CA ARG A 143 -3.47 20.24 -3.61
C ARG A 143 -4.44 20.34 -4.77
N LYS A 144 -4.22 19.50 -5.80
CA LYS A 144 -5.01 19.55 -7.03
C LYS A 144 -5.15 18.15 -7.63
N THR A 145 -6.34 17.87 -8.15
CA THR A 145 -6.64 16.66 -8.92
C THR A 145 -7.03 17.06 -10.33
N GLU A 146 -6.32 16.55 -11.33
CA GLU A 146 -6.67 16.71 -12.75
C GLU A 146 -7.48 15.50 -13.20
N LYS A 147 -8.60 15.73 -13.90
CA LYS A 147 -9.55 14.66 -14.28
C LYS A 147 -10.04 14.84 -15.70
N VAL A 148 -10.42 13.71 -16.32
CA VAL A 148 -11.25 13.63 -17.52
C VAL A 148 -12.44 12.75 -17.17
N GLY A 149 -13.62 13.33 -17.03
CA GLY A 149 -14.77 12.65 -16.43
C GLY A 149 -14.47 12.25 -14.98
N ASP A 150 -14.59 10.98 -14.69
CA ASP A 150 -14.23 10.35 -13.38
C ASP A 150 -12.79 9.83 -13.32
N VAL A 151 -12.07 9.81 -14.46
CA VAL A 151 -10.68 9.33 -14.53
C VAL A 151 -9.70 10.40 -14.09
N VAL A 152 -8.95 10.15 -13.03
CA VAL A 152 -7.84 11.02 -12.59
C VAL A 152 -6.65 10.85 -13.52
N THR A 153 -6.15 11.97 -14.07
CA THR A 153 -5.04 12.02 -15.02
C THR A 153 -3.73 12.50 -14.38
N ALA A 154 -3.80 13.30 -13.32
CA ALA A 154 -2.64 13.70 -12.52
C ALA A 154 -3.06 14.17 -11.12
N LEU A 155 -2.12 14.13 -10.18
CA LEU A 155 -2.22 14.74 -8.86
C LEU A 155 -1.09 15.75 -8.67
N GLU A 156 -1.39 16.88 -8.03
CA GLU A 156 -0.40 17.78 -7.44
C GLU A 156 -0.51 17.68 -5.92
N PHE A 157 0.61 17.49 -5.23
CA PHE A 157 0.65 17.26 -3.78
C PHE A 157 1.91 17.84 -3.15
N ASP A 158 1.84 18.04 -1.82
CA ASP A 158 2.96 18.54 -1.03
C ASP A 158 4.06 17.50 -0.88
N LEU A 159 5.29 17.98 -0.99
CA LEU A 159 6.50 17.30 -0.53
C LEU A 159 6.95 17.87 0.83
N LEU A 160 7.56 17.04 1.63
CA LEU A 160 8.05 17.38 2.97
C LEU A 160 9.57 17.60 2.93
N GLU A 161 10.08 18.56 3.70
CA GLU A 161 11.53 18.76 3.90
C GLU A 161 12.08 17.63 4.78
N ILE A 162 12.39 16.50 4.16
CA ILE A 162 12.90 15.29 4.80
C ILE A 162 14.02 14.72 3.94
N ASP A 163 15.25 14.85 4.42
CA ASP A 163 16.41 14.19 3.83
C ASP A 163 16.72 12.87 4.52
N GLN A 164 16.61 12.84 5.85
CA GLN A 164 17.00 11.73 6.69
C GLN A 164 15.83 11.33 7.62
N VAL A 165 15.74 10.03 7.87
CA VAL A 165 14.80 9.44 8.83
C VAL A 165 15.54 8.50 9.78
N HIS A 166 14.98 8.32 10.97
CA HIS A 166 15.31 7.19 11.84
C HIS A 166 14.40 6.03 11.43
N ALA A 167 14.96 5.01 10.82
CA ALA A 167 14.17 3.91 10.28
C ALA A 167 14.97 2.59 10.31
N GLY A 168 14.26 1.50 10.20
CA GLY A 168 14.87 0.17 10.11
C GLY A 168 13.92 -0.94 10.44
N GLU A 169 14.50 -2.10 10.68
CA GLU A 169 13.76 -3.31 10.94
C GLU A 169 14.46 -4.22 11.93
N LEU A 170 13.67 -4.97 12.69
CA LEU A 170 14.08 -6.07 13.54
C LEU A 170 13.36 -7.32 13.06
N HIS A 171 14.11 -8.39 12.80
CA HIS A 171 13.54 -9.69 12.46
C HIS A 171 13.84 -10.69 13.54
N PHE A 172 12.84 -11.48 13.91
CA PHE A 172 12.94 -12.53 14.91
C PHE A 172 12.46 -13.85 14.33
N ASP A 173 12.98 -14.96 14.85
CA ASP A 173 12.40 -16.26 14.59
C ASP A 173 10.98 -16.34 15.17
N ALA A 174 10.06 -17.03 14.49
CA ALA A 174 8.67 -17.16 14.90
C ALA A 174 8.50 -17.87 16.27
N GLU A 175 9.51 -18.61 16.75
CA GLU A 175 9.51 -19.17 18.11
C GLU A 175 9.45 -18.10 19.20
N HIS A 176 9.93 -16.88 18.90
CA HIS A 176 9.90 -15.72 19.80
C HIS A 176 8.68 -14.81 19.60
N ALA A 177 7.74 -15.20 18.72
CA ALA A 177 6.61 -14.34 18.33
C ALA A 177 5.80 -13.84 19.52
N GLU A 178 5.55 -14.68 20.56
CA GLU A 178 4.76 -14.29 21.73
C GLU A 178 5.41 -13.10 22.45
N ALA A 179 6.69 -13.21 22.78
CA ALA A 179 7.44 -12.13 23.46
C ALA A 179 7.51 -10.86 22.62
N VAL A 180 7.69 -10.98 21.28
CA VAL A 180 7.73 -9.83 20.36
C VAL A 180 6.38 -9.14 20.28
N PHE A 181 5.27 -9.90 20.22
CA PHE A 181 3.92 -9.34 20.20
C PHE A 181 3.58 -8.64 21.51
N GLU A 182 3.95 -9.21 22.66
CA GLU A 182 3.76 -8.59 23.98
C GLU A 182 4.54 -7.28 24.10
N ALA A 183 5.81 -7.26 23.69
CA ALA A 183 6.64 -6.07 23.72
C ALA A 183 6.09 -4.99 22.79
N PHE A 184 5.67 -5.35 21.59
CA PHE A 184 5.07 -4.42 20.62
C PHE A 184 3.73 -3.86 21.13
N HIS A 185 2.88 -4.68 21.71
CA HIS A 185 1.58 -4.27 22.26
C HIS A 185 1.72 -3.36 23.48
N SER A 186 2.70 -3.63 24.33
CA SER A 186 2.95 -2.84 25.55
C SER A 186 3.79 -1.58 25.33
N TRP A 187 4.21 -1.32 24.08
CA TRP A 187 5.02 -0.17 23.76
C TRP A 187 4.26 1.14 23.97
N ASP A 188 4.78 2.03 24.83
CA ASP A 188 4.34 3.42 24.89
C ASP A 188 4.79 4.14 23.61
N LEU A 189 4.04 3.89 22.53
CA LEU A 189 4.39 4.24 21.17
C LEU A 189 4.30 5.75 20.94
N PRO A 190 5.42 6.44 20.66
CA PRO A 190 5.40 7.87 20.37
C PRO A 190 4.54 8.21 19.15
N ASP A 191 3.79 9.31 19.18
CA ASP A 191 2.88 9.71 18.11
C ASP A 191 3.56 9.90 16.75
N HIS A 192 4.85 10.18 16.73
CA HIS A 192 5.62 10.41 15.51
C HIS A 192 6.23 9.13 14.92
N VAL A 193 6.19 8.00 15.59
CA VAL A 193 6.74 6.75 15.08
C VAL A 193 5.67 5.94 14.37
N THR A 194 5.94 5.53 13.15
CA THR A 194 5.07 4.64 12.37
C THR A 194 5.68 3.24 12.37
N PRO A 195 5.24 2.33 13.25
CA PRO A 195 5.70 0.96 13.24
C PRO A 195 4.76 0.06 12.44
N THR A 196 5.29 -1.05 11.96
CA THR A 196 4.50 -2.18 11.44
C THR A 196 5.06 -3.47 12.01
N LEU A 197 4.19 -4.33 12.54
CA LEU A 197 4.49 -5.72 12.87
C LEU A 197 3.94 -6.60 11.75
N THR A 198 4.77 -7.50 11.23
CA THR A 198 4.36 -8.45 10.19
C THR A 198 4.85 -9.85 10.53
N THR A 199 3.99 -10.86 10.36
CA THR A 199 4.43 -12.25 10.35
C THR A 199 4.67 -12.67 8.90
N LEU A 200 5.78 -13.36 8.63
CA LEU A 200 6.17 -13.77 7.30
C LEU A 200 6.77 -15.19 7.36
N GLY A 201 5.92 -16.22 7.29
CA GLY A 201 6.33 -17.60 7.52
C GLY A 201 6.93 -17.78 8.91
N ASP A 202 8.20 -18.21 8.98
CA ASP A 202 8.91 -18.44 10.23
C ASP A 202 9.58 -17.18 10.81
N VAL A 203 9.19 -15.98 10.35
CA VAL A 203 9.78 -14.70 10.77
C VAL A 203 8.71 -13.76 11.30
N VAL A 204 8.99 -13.09 12.42
CA VAL A 204 8.29 -11.89 12.87
C VAL A 204 9.16 -10.69 12.55
N ARG A 205 8.64 -9.77 11.77
CA ARG A 205 9.31 -8.56 11.33
C ARG A 205 8.66 -7.34 11.95
N LEU A 206 9.45 -6.49 12.57
CA LEU A 206 9.07 -5.15 12.97
C LEU A 206 9.76 -4.15 12.07
N THR A 207 9.03 -3.18 11.53
CA THR A 207 9.59 -2.04 10.79
C THR A 207 9.19 -0.75 11.45
N PHE A 208 10.02 0.29 11.33
CA PHE A 208 9.80 1.56 11.97
C PHE A 208 10.30 2.69 11.10
N ALA A 209 9.62 3.84 11.14
CA ALA A 209 10.14 5.08 10.58
C ALA A 209 9.61 6.31 11.34
N SER A 210 10.48 7.33 11.44
CA SER A 210 10.16 8.66 11.95
C SER A 210 11.23 9.66 11.49
N THR A 211 10.88 10.94 11.39
CA THR A 211 11.88 12.00 11.16
C THR A 211 12.63 12.37 12.45
N ARG A 212 12.10 12.00 13.61
CA ARG A 212 12.65 12.29 14.94
C ARG A 212 13.29 11.05 15.56
N PRO A 213 14.33 11.21 16.40
CA PRO A 213 14.93 10.10 17.12
C PRO A 213 13.92 9.41 18.04
N PHE A 214 14.00 8.10 18.15
CA PHE A 214 13.28 7.26 19.10
C PHE A 214 14.09 6.01 19.42
N ASP A 215 13.69 5.27 20.47
CA ASP A 215 14.36 4.08 20.94
C ASP A 215 13.51 2.82 20.67
N VAL A 216 14.18 1.75 20.28
CA VAL A 216 13.59 0.41 20.06
C VAL A 216 14.26 -0.69 20.89
N ASP A 217 15.11 -0.34 21.87
CA ASP A 217 15.88 -1.33 22.64
C ASP A 217 14.96 -2.28 23.41
N HIS A 218 13.82 -1.78 23.92
CA HIS A 218 12.81 -2.57 24.62
C HIS A 218 12.12 -3.62 23.73
N LEU A 219 12.24 -3.51 22.39
CA LEU A 219 11.69 -4.48 21.43
C LEU A 219 12.69 -5.60 21.11
N ARG A 220 13.94 -5.51 21.56
CA ARG A 220 14.97 -6.55 21.40
C ARG A 220 14.84 -7.63 22.49
N VAL A 221 13.65 -8.23 22.57
CA VAL A 221 13.27 -9.22 23.60
C VAL A 221 13.81 -10.63 23.34
N ALA A 222 14.43 -10.87 22.17
CA ALA A 222 14.99 -12.13 21.75
C ALA A 222 16.17 -11.90 20.78
N PRO A 223 16.97 -12.93 20.47
CA PRO A 223 17.99 -12.83 19.41
C PRO A 223 17.36 -12.44 18.07
N THR A 224 17.95 -11.45 17.41
CA THR A 224 17.51 -10.95 16.13
C THR A 224 18.19 -11.67 14.98
N LEU A 225 17.44 -12.00 13.93
CA LEU A 225 17.95 -12.46 12.64
C LEU A 225 18.48 -11.27 11.80
N ILE A 226 17.80 -10.12 11.90
CA ILE A 226 18.19 -8.83 11.32
C ILE A 226 17.97 -7.75 12.40
N ASP A 227 18.92 -6.84 12.53
CA ASP A 227 18.83 -5.65 13.38
C ASP A 227 19.47 -4.48 12.62
N GLU A 228 18.63 -3.77 11.85
CA GLU A 228 19.02 -2.66 10.99
C GLU A 228 18.22 -1.42 11.37
N PHE A 229 18.51 -0.84 12.51
CA PHE A 229 17.89 0.39 12.96
C PHE A 229 18.92 1.53 13.05
N GLY A 230 18.56 2.69 12.47
CA GLY A 230 19.42 3.86 12.51
C GLY A 230 18.94 5.01 11.65
N ARG A 231 19.76 6.05 11.58
CA ARG A 231 19.54 7.20 10.71
C ARG A 231 19.97 6.87 9.28
N LYS A 232 19.09 7.07 8.31
CA LYS A 232 19.34 6.80 6.88
C LYS A 232 18.57 7.77 5.98
N PRO A 233 18.94 7.92 4.70
CA PRO A 233 18.17 8.69 3.73
C PRO A 233 16.72 8.17 3.62
N PHE A 234 15.76 9.09 3.42
CA PHE A 234 14.36 8.70 3.24
C PHE A 234 14.19 7.68 2.10
N ALA A 235 14.90 7.86 0.99
CA ALA A 235 14.85 6.95 -0.16
C ALA A 235 15.19 5.47 0.17
N GLU A 236 16.01 5.24 1.20
CA GLU A 236 16.32 3.88 1.68
C GLU A 236 15.20 3.30 2.56
N ALA A 237 14.45 4.16 3.25
CA ALA A 237 13.34 3.77 4.11
C ALA A 237 12.02 3.56 3.34
N ALA A 238 11.87 4.19 2.18
CA ALA A 238 10.67 4.14 1.34
C ALA A 238 10.45 2.79 0.60
N GLY A 239 11.26 1.79 0.92
CA GLY A 239 11.13 0.44 0.40
C GLY A 239 11.66 0.24 -1.02
N LYS A 240 11.62 -1.01 -1.45
CA LYS A 240 12.09 -1.47 -2.77
C LYS A 240 10.93 -2.05 -3.57
N PRO A 241 11.04 -2.07 -4.91
CA PRO A 241 10.09 -2.79 -5.73
C PRO A 241 9.98 -4.26 -5.33
N LEU A 242 8.76 -4.79 -5.36
CA LEU A 242 8.49 -6.20 -5.14
C LEU A 242 8.16 -6.89 -6.48
N PRO A 243 8.55 -8.16 -6.66
CA PRO A 243 8.16 -8.90 -7.86
C PRO A 243 6.64 -9.12 -7.89
N PRO A 244 6.00 -9.06 -9.08
CA PRO A 244 4.60 -9.42 -9.23
C PRO A 244 4.32 -10.82 -8.68
N HIS A 245 3.23 -10.95 -7.93
CA HIS A 245 2.83 -12.22 -7.34
C HIS A 245 1.31 -12.32 -7.18
N THR A 246 0.87 -13.52 -6.87
CA THR A 246 -0.53 -13.86 -6.66
C THR A 246 -0.84 -13.79 -5.16
N TYR A 247 -1.84 -13.01 -4.76
CA TYR A 247 -2.26 -12.93 -3.36
C TYR A 247 -3.74 -12.60 -3.22
N GLN A 248 -4.30 -12.97 -2.08
CA GLN A 248 -5.58 -12.48 -1.57
C GLN A 248 -5.31 -11.71 -0.27
N GLY A 249 -6.01 -10.63 -0.06
CA GLY A 249 -5.83 -9.81 1.14
C GLY A 249 -7.15 -9.29 1.68
N ASP A 250 -7.19 -9.13 2.99
CA ASP A 250 -8.25 -8.44 3.71
C ASP A 250 -7.69 -7.44 4.71
N ASN A 251 -8.43 -6.38 4.96
CA ASN A 251 -8.04 -5.33 5.89
C ASN A 251 -9.20 -5.02 6.84
N VAL A 252 -8.88 -4.87 8.10
CA VAL A 252 -9.86 -4.53 9.14
C VAL A 252 -9.33 -3.37 9.98
N LEU A 253 -10.14 -2.32 10.15
CA LEU A 253 -9.90 -1.27 11.13
C LEU A 253 -10.45 -1.69 12.48
N LEU A 254 -9.64 -1.58 13.52
CA LEU A 254 -9.96 -1.97 14.88
C LEU A 254 -10.06 -0.74 15.79
N ASP A 255 -11.12 -0.68 16.59
CA ASP A 255 -11.28 0.36 17.62
C ASP A 255 -10.42 0.06 18.85
N ASP A 256 -10.13 -1.22 19.13
CA ASP A 256 -9.16 -1.69 20.12
C ASP A 256 -8.58 -3.05 19.69
N LEU A 257 -7.45 -3.40 20.27
CA LEU A 257 -6.82 -4.71 20.03
C LEU A 257 -6.22 -5.23 21.36
N PRO A 258 -7.02 -5.89 22.21
CA PRO A 258 -6.51 -6.56 23.41
C PRO A 258 -5.48 -7.64 23.04
N LEU A 259 -4.51 -7.85 23.93
CA LEU A 259 -3.41 -8.78 23.70
C LEU A 259 -3.91 -10.24 23.45
N ASP A 260 -4.94 -10.66 24.18
CA ASP A 260 -5.54 -11.99 23.98
C ASP A 260 -6.19 -12.16 22.59
N VAL A 261 -6.80 -11.10 22.05
CA VAL A 261 -7.33 -11.09 20.68
C VAL A 261 -6.19 -11.18 19.67
N LEU A 262 -5.11 -10.43 19.87
CA LEU A 262 -3.92 -10.48 19.01
C LEU A 262 -3.30 -11.89 18.99
N HIS A 263 -3.17 -12.54 20.16
CA HIS A 263 -2.69 -13.93 20.23
C HIS A 263 -3.60 -14.92 19.50
N ARG A 264 -4.92 -14.78 19.61
CA ARG A 264 -5.89 -15.61 18.87
C ARG A 264 -5.77 -15.42 17.36
N VAL A 265 -5.65 -14.17 16.90
CA VAL A 265 -5.44 -13.85 15.47
C VAL A 265 -4.17 -14.51 14.94
N ARG A 266 -3.06 -14.38 15.68
CA ARG A 266 -1.79 -15.04 15.34
C ARG A 266 -1.93 -16.56 15.28
N GLN A 267 -2.59 -17.15 16.27
CA GLN A 267 -2.78 -18.60 16.34
C GLN A 267 -3.63 -19.11 15.18
N ALA A 268 -4.72 -18.41 14.82
CA ALA A 268 -5.55 -18.75 13.67
C ALA A 268 -4.72 -18.72 12.37
N ALA A 269 -3.94 -17.67 12.15
CA ALA A 269 -3.05 -17.55 10.99
C ALA A 269 -1.99 -18.66 10.95
N SER A 270 -1.41 -19.04 12.11
CA SER A 270 -0.39 -20.10 12.19
C SER A 270 -0.98 -21.51 11.97
N ASN A 271 -2.23 -21.73 12.38
CA ASN A 271 -2.92 -23.04 12.29
C ASN A 271 -3.66 -23.23 10.96
N ALA A 272 -3.65 -22.22 10.10
CA ALA A 272 -4.46 -22.21 8.87
C ALA A 272 -4.18 -23.38 7.88
N GLY A 273 -3.03 -24.05 8.01
CA GLY A 273 -2.59 -25.06 7.01
C GLY A 273 -2.24 -24.45 5.65
N VAL A 274 -2.36 -23.14 5.51
CA VAL A 274 -1.99 -22.33 4.34
C VAL A 274 -1.20 -21.12 4.82
N PRO A 275 -0.31 -20.54 4.00
CA PRO A 275 0.43 -19.33 4.38
C PRO A 275 -0.54 -18.15 4.56
N VAL A 276 -0.60 -17.58 5.76
CA VAL A 276 -1.31 -16.32 6.06
C VAL A 276 -0.34 -15.38 6.74
N PHE A 277 -0.11 -14.24 6.12
CA PHE A 277 0.71 -13.16 6.66
C PHE A 277 -0.19 -12.17 7.38
N LEU A 278 0.16 -11.89 8.61
CA LEU A 278 -0.50 -10.90 9.43
C LEU A 278 0.32 -9.61 9.39
N GLY A 279 -0.31 -8.49 9.13
CA GLY A 279 0.27 -7.16 9.26
C GLY A 279 -0.52 -6.33 10.26
N LEU A 280 0.14 -5.81 11.28
CA LEU A 280 -0.47 -4.95 12.30
C LEU A 280 0.19 -3.59 12.28
N MET A 281 -0.64 -2.55 12.12
CA MET A 281 -0.23 -1.15 12.09
C MET A 281 -1.01 -0.38 13.16
N PRO A 282 -0.37 0.06 14.25
CA PRO A 282 -0.97 1.05 15.15
C PRO A 282 -1.27 2.35 14.41
N LEU A 283 -2.47 2.88 14.63
CA LEU A 283 -2.93 4.16 14.11
C LEU A 283 -2.77 5.26 15.18
N GLY A 284 -3.26 6.46 14.94
CA GLY A 284 -3.11 7.59 15.84
C GLY A 284 -2.06 8.60 15.36
N GLY A 285 -1.50 9.40 16.27
CA GLY A 285 -0.64 10.53 15.88
C GLY A 285 -1.38 11.52 14.98
N ALA A 286 -0.83 11.83 13.81
CA ALA A 286 -1.44 12.74 12.82
C ALA A 286 -2.56 12.10 11.98
N LEU A 287 -2.79 10.79 12.08
CA LEU A 287 -3.86 10.10 11.36
C LEU A 287 -5.23 10.49 11.94
N LYS A 288 -6.08 11.07 11.11
CA LYS A 288 -7.44 11.48 11.50
C LYS A 288 -8.39 10.27 11.39
N THR A 289 -8.32 9.37 12.37
CA THR A 289 -9.19 8.18 12.46
C THR A 289 -9.54 7.90 13.91
N GLU A 290 -10.71 7.33 14.14
CA GLU A 290 -11.12 6.86 15.47
C GLU A 290 -10.62 5.44 15.75
N ALA A 291 -10.21 4.69 14.71
CA ALA A 291 -9.63 3.37 14.86
C ALA A 291 -8.22 3.46 15.46
N THR A 292 -7.87 2.48 16.29
CA THR A 292 -6.56 2.41 16.95
C THR A 292 -5.55 1.56 16.17
N HIS A 293 -6.02 0.60 15.37
CA HIS A 293 -5.18 -0.30 14.61
C HIS A 293 -5.76 -0.61 13.22
N LEU A 294 -4.87 -0.85 12.26
CA LEU A 294 -5.15 -1.50 10.99
C LEU A 294 -4.55 -2.90 11.02
N LEU A 295 -5.41 -3.92 10.91
CA LEU A 295 -5.01 -5.30 10.74
C LEU A 295 -5.12 -5.68 9.27
N LYS A 296 -4.06 -6.26 8.71
CA LYS A 296 -4.02 -6.84 7.37
C LYS A 296 -3.81 -8.34 7.46
N LEU A 297 -4.54 -9.07 6.65
CA LEU A 297 -4.32 -10.48 6.37
C LEU A 297 -4.00 -10.62 4.89
N ILE A 298 -2.90 -11.27 4.57
CA ILE A 298 -2.48 -11.49 3.19
C ILE A 298 -2.11 -12.96 3.05
N SER A 299 -2.59 -13.60 2.01
CA SER A 299 -2.23 -14.97 1.69
C SER A 299 -1.88 -15.10 0.20
N PRO A 300 -0.79 -15.78 -0.17
CA PRO A 300 -0.54 -16.10 -1.56
C PRO A 300 -1.64 -17.04 -2.08
N LEU A 301 -2.15 -16.79 -3.29
CA LEU A 301 -3.13 -17.66 -3.93
C LEU A 301 -2.39 -18.88 -4.52
N LEU A 302 -2.60 -20.03 -3.90
CA LEU A 302 -1.95 -21.30 -4.24
C LEU A 302 -2.96 -22.40 -4.62
N GLY A 303 -4.18 -22.02 -5.04
CA GLY A 303 -5.27 -22.95 -5.34
C GLY A 303 -5.98 -23.50 -4.10
N VAL A 304 -5.91 -22.76 -2.98
CA VAL A 304 -6.50 -23.11 -1.68
C VAL A 304 -7.37 -21.95 -1.13
N GLU A 305 -8.07 -21.26 -2.03
CA GLU A 305 -8.80 -20.02 -1.74
C GLU A 305 -9.87 -20.22 -0.66
N GLN A 306 -10.51 -21.38 -0.63
CA GLN A 306 -11.53 -21.69 0.40
C GLN A 306 -10.93 -21.72 1.81
N GLN A 307 -9.75 -22.31 1.98
CA GLN A 307 -9.05 -22.35 3.27
C GLN A 307 -8.63 -20.94 3.72
N HIS A 308 -8.26 -20.06 2.79
CA HIS A 308 -7.95 -18.68 3.12
C HIS A 308 -9.18 -17.92 3.64
N GLU A 309 -10.33 -18.07 2.99
CA GLU A 309 -11.56 -17.44 3.45
C GLU A 309 -11.99 -17.94 4.83
N GLU A 310 -11.87 -19.24 5.09
CA GLU A 310 -12.17 -19.83 6.41
C GLU A 310 -11.33 -19.18 7.53
N VAL A 311 -10.03 -18.96 7.28
CA VAL A 311 -9.15 -18.29 8.24
C VAL A 311 -9.50 -16.82 8.38
N PHE A 312 -9.77 -16.12 7.27
CA PHE A 312 -10.16 -14.72 7.31
C PHE A 312 -11.48 -14.54 8.06
N ASP A 313 -12.46 -15.43 7.88
CA ASP A 313 -13.72 -15.43 8.61
C ASP A 313 -13.53 -15.74 10.10
N GLU A 314 -12.65 -16.68 10.43
CA GLU A 314 -12.28 -16.94 11.82
C GLU A 314 -11.70 -15.70 12.48
N VAL A 315 -10.71 -15.05 11.84
CA VAL A 315 -10.10 -13.82 12.36
C VAL A 315 -11.14 -12.70 12.47
N ARG A 316 -11.99 -12.50 11.45
CA ARG A 316 -13.09 -11.53 11.50
C ARG A 316 -13.98 -11.76 12.71
N SER A 317 -14.27 -13.03 13.06
CA SER A 317 -15.10 -13.38 14.22
C SER A 317 -14.52 -12.92 15.56
N PHE A 318 -13.20 -12.84 15.68
CA PHE A 318 -12.51 -12.36 16.90
C PHE A 318 -12.61 -10.86 17.09
N VAL A 319 -12.79 -10.12 15.98
CA VAL A 319 -12.81 -8.66 15.95
C VAL A 319 -14.22 -8.08 15.71
N VAL A 320 -15.24 -8.91 15.70
CA VAL A 320 -16.64 -8.46 15.58
C VAL A 320 -17.01 -7.48 16.70
N GLY A 321 -17.64 -6.36 16.32
CA GLY A 321 -17.97 -5.25 17.23
C GLY A 321 -16.80 -4.32 17.56
N ARG A 322 -15.59 -4.64 17.09
CA ARG A 322 -14.37 -3.83 17.22
C ARG A 322 -13.84 -3.38 15.88
N SER A 323 -14.51 -3.75 14.78
CA SER A 323 -14.02 -3.55 13.43
C SER A 323 -14.91 -2.63 12.62
N ARG A 324 -14.27 -1.83 11.80
CA ARG A 324 -14.87 -1.05 10.72
C ARG A 324 -14.24 -1.51 9.41
N ASN A 325 -15.04 -1.82 8.39
CA ASN A 325 -14.49 -2.16 7.08
C ASN A 325 -13.71 -0.97 6.53
N PHE A 326 -12.42 -1.15 6.36
CA PHE A 326 -11.58 -0.17 5.70
C PHE A 326 -11.59 -0.44 4.19
N ARG A 327 -12.56 0.12 3.53
CA ARG A 327 -12.31 0.54 2.16
C ARG A 327 -11.75 1.95 2.27
N TYR A 328 -10.55 2.17 1.72
CA TYR A 328 -10.06 3.51 1.50
C TYR A 328 -11.17 4.29 0.80
N ALA A 329 -11.97 4.99 1.58
CA ALA A 329 -13.03 5.80 1.03
C ALA A 329 -12.38 7.08 0.55
N VAL A 330 -12.23 7.16 -0.76
CA VAL A 330 -12.04 8.44 -1.43
C VAL A 330 -13.43 8.99 -1.66
N GLY A 331 -13.75 10.07 -0.94
CA GLY A 331 -14.92 10.89 -1.22
C GLY A 331 -14.72 11.70 -2.51
#